data_6130ee20b81979201ea8bb468cbcdecf
#
_entry.id   6130ee20b81979201ea8bb468cbcdecf
#
_cell.length_a   1.000
_cell.length_b   1.000
_cell.length_c   1.000
_cell.angle_alpha   90.00
_cell.angle_beta   90.00
_cell.angle_gamma   90.00
#
_symmetry.space_group_name_H-M   'P 1'
#
loop_
_entity.id
_entity.type
_entity.pdbx_description
1 polymer ?
#
loop_
_entity_poly.entity_id
_entity_poly.type
_entity_poly.pdbx_seq_one_letter_code
_entity_poly.pdbx_strand_id
1 'polypeptide(L)'
;MDKHSKKSSSLLHYPVLVVFSLFFLGLFALDLITPDRAYSEMENTTLSQRPALTQLSAKGLNSYFTAYTKYVKDQVFGRDEWISLQSVVETTLLQKEQNGGILLGKEHMMFPRTFSLLDSENRTLPKNTAAVEALCQRHPGKVDVLLAPAASVIYPENVPANAPLLDEDAYLDQLSAAVQAAGGRFVDVRQTLAEHKDEYIYYRTDHHWTSLGAYYAYQQLCGTLSLTPFDPAAHTALTAENFYGTHYSKARTWNAVPDTITYYDLPNSLTIYNVTAAGQPADGQTTGLYDTDKLHVYDKYAMFLHGNNGLSRIEGDGIGRILVIKDSYANCFAPYLTANYAQIDVVDFRNYNYGLDQLIADNDYDQILVLYSFDSFKSDPYLYRAGVAG
;
A
#
# COMPACT_ATOMS: atom_id res chain seq x y z
N MET A 1 12.85 36.55 -72.12
CA MET A 1 13.33 36.75 -70.73
C MET A 1 12.12 36.51 -69.81
N ASP A 2 11.94 35.25 -69.41
CA ASP A 2 10.83 34.89 -68.52
C ASP A 2 11.28 35.06 -67.08
N LYS A 3 10.67 35.94 -66.33
CA LYS A 3 10.84 36.10 -64.89
C LYS A 3 9.99 35.06 -64.17
N HIS A 4 10.60 33.93 -63.82
CA HIS A 4 9.99 32.99 -62.81
C HIS A 4 9.83 33.74 -61.48
N SER A 5 8.61 34.24 -61.23
CA SER A 5 8.18 34.67 -59.88
C SER A 5 8.21 33.48 -58.95
N LYS A 6 9.19 33.38 -58.05
CA LYS A 6 9.18 32.48 -56.91
C LYS A 6 7.99 32.89 -56.03
N LYS A 7 6.87 32.16 -56.13
CA LYS A 7 5.81 32.21 -55.12
C LYS A 7 6.44 31.76 -53.79
N SER A 8 6.68 32.73 -52.89
CA SER A 8 6.98 32.41 -51.51
C SER A 8 5.75 31.73 -50.92
N SER A 9 5.82 30.43 -50.65
CA SER A 9 4.78 29.72 -49.91
C SER A 9 4.78 30.30 -48.48
N SER A 10 3.83 31.19 -48.22
CA SER A 10 3.64 31.71 -46.86
C SER A 10 3.25 30.53 -45.97
N LEU A 11 3.96 30.32 -44.84
CA LEU A 11 3.63 29.35 -43.81
C LEU A 11 2.16 29.45 -43.35
N LEU A 12 1.55 30.64 -43.47
CA LEU A 12 0.13 30.90 -43.20
C LEU A 12 -0.85 30.11 -44.09
N HIS A 13 -0.38 29.49 -45.19
CA HIS A 13 -1.22 28.58 -45.98
C HIS A 13 -1.41 27.21 -45.33
N TYR A 14 -0.67 26.94 -44.24
CA TYR A 14 -0.74 25.67 -43.49
C TYR A 14 -1.02 25.95 -42.02
N PRO A 15 -2.21 26.47 -41.66
CA PRO A 15 -2.50 26.91 -40.29
C PRO A 15 -2.37 25.77 -39.27
N VAL A 16 -2.74 24.54 -39.61
CA VAL A 16 -2.61 23.39 -38.75
C VAL A 16 -1.13 23.09 -38.45
N LEU A 17 -0.24 23.17 -39.45
CA LEU A 17 1.18 22.95 -39.26
C LEU A 17 1.79 24.02 -38.36
N VAL A 18 1.37 25.29 -38.53
CA VAL A 18 1.85 26.41 -37.71
C VAL A 18 1.42 26.21 -36.24
N VAL A 19 0.13 25.93 -36.00
CA VAL A 19 -0.38 25.70 -34.65
C VAL A 19 0.32 24.50 -34.00
N PHE A 20 0.45 23.39 -34.72
CA PHE A 20 1.17 22.19 -34.26
C PHE A 20 2.62 22.52 -33.90
N SER A 21 3.35 23.20 -34.76
CA SER A 21 4.75 23.59 -34.53
C SER A 21 4.89 24.51 -33.33
N LEU A 22 4.01 25.52 -33.19
CA LEU A 22 4.03 26.45 -32.06
C LEU A 22 3.71 25.72 -30.74
N PHE A 23 2.76 24.78 -30.75
CA PHE A 23 2.42 23.98 -29.59
C PHE A 23 3.63 23.15 -29.09
N PHE A 24 4.28 22.40 -29.98
CA PHE A 24 5.42 21.58 -29.60
C PHE A 24 6.66 22.40 -29.23
N LEU A 25 6.92 23.51 -29.93
CA LEU A 25 7.99 24.42 -29.55
C LEU A 25 7.75 25.09 -28.21
N GLY A 26 6.47 25.42 -27.91
CA GLY A 26 6.07 25.96 -26.62
C GLY A 26 6.28 24.93 -25.49
N LEU A 27 5.82 23.70 -25.69
CA LEU A 27 6.04 22.61 -24.71
C LEU A 27 7.53 22.37 -24.50
N PHE A 28 8.31 22.30 -25.55
CA PHE A 28 9.76 22.12 -25.47
C PHE A 28 10.45 23.24 -24.70
N ALA A 29 10.03 24.48 -24.93
CA ALA A 29 10.56 25.64 -24.20
C ALA A 29 10.19 25.59 -22.71
N LEU A 30 8.95 25.19 -22.37
CA LEU A 30 8.51 25.00 -21.00
C LEU A 30 9.29 23.87 -20.31
N ASP A 31 9.53 22.77 -21.02
CA ASP A 31 10.31 21.63 -20.51
C ASP A 31 11.77 22.03 -20.19
N LEU A 32 12.38 22.91 -21.04
CA LEU A 32 13.74 23.37 -20.80
C LEU A 32 13.90 24.29 -19.57
N ILE A 33 12.85 25.05 -19.22
CA ILE A 33 12.90 26.02 -18.12
C ILE A 33 12.31 25.46 -16.81
N THR A 34 11.59 24.33 -16.86
CA THR A 34 11.01 23.68 -15.67
C THR A 34 12.10 22.87 -14.96
N PRO A 35 12.33 23.09 -13.67
CA PRO A 35 13.29 22.30 -12.91
C PRO A 35 12.88 20.83 -12.81
N ASP A 36 13.87 19.94 -12.86
CA ASP A 36 13.65 18.51 -12.61
C ASP A 36 13.10 18.27 -11.20
N ARG A 37 12.10 17.40 -11.08
CA ARG A 37 11.51 16.97 -9.82
C ARG A 37 12.18 15.66 -9.35
N ALA A 38 12.53 15.57 -8.07
CA ALA A 38 13.08 14.34 -7.50
C ALA A 38 12.01 13.28 -7.21
N TYR A 39 10.79 13.73 -6.96
CA TYR A 39 9.70 12.90 -6.47
C TYR A 39 8.35 13.34 -7.03
N SER A 40 7.47 12.39 -7.31
CA SER A 40 6.05 12.62 -7.60
C SER A 40 5.24 12.27 -6.36
N GLU A 41 4.69 13.28 -5.70
CA GLU A 41 3.81 13.06 -4.55
C GLU A 41 2.55 12.28 -4.96
N MET A 42 1.99 12.61 -6.13
CA MET A 42 0.76 11.99 -6.60
C MET A 42 0.90 10.50 -6.96
N GLU A 43 2.09 10.05 -7.35
CA GLU A 43 2.36 8.64 -7.64
C GLU A 43 3.12 7.95 -6.51
N ASN A 44 3.50 8.70 -5.46
CA ASN A 44 4.30 8.24 -4.34
C ASN A 44 5.57 7.51 -4.81
N THR A 45 6.29 8.11 -5.79
CA THR A 45 7.46 7.49 -6.40
C THR A 45 8.57 8.49 -6.70
N THR A 46 9.81 8.00 -6.63
CA THR A 46 10.98 8.78 -7.07
C THR A 46 11.01 8.86 -8.60
N LEU A 47 11.22 10.07 -9.12
CA LEU A 47 11.33 10.32 -10.54
C LEU A 47 12.78 10.14 -11.01
N SER A 48 12.93 9.60 -12.22
CA SER A 48 14.25 9.40 -12.83
C SER A 48 14.95 10.73 -13.05
N GLN A 49 16.20 10.81 -12.63
CA GLN A 49 17.03 11.98 -12.82
C GLN A 49 17.84 11.88 -14.11
N ARG A 50 18.32 13.00 -14.62
CA ARG A 50 19.10 13.06 -15.84
C ARG A 50 20.38 12.20 -15.72
N PRO A 51 20.58 11.19 -16.59
CA PRO A 51 21.78 10.37 -16.53
C PRO A 51 23.03 11.20 -16.86
N ALA A 52 24.11 11.00 -16.12
CA ALA A 52 25.35 11.71 -16.34
C ALA A 52 25.98 11.30 -17.70
N LEU A 53 26.50 12.28 -18.43
CA LEU A 53 27.17 12.04 -19.73
C LEU A 53 28.39 11.09 -19.60
N THR A 54 29.00 11.01 -18.42
CA THR A 54 30.08 10.08 -18.10
C THR A 54 29.66 8.61 -18.20
N GLN A 55 28.36 8.32 -18.12
CA GLN A 55 27.80 6.96 -18.30
C GLN A 55 27.66 6.58 -19.80
N LEU A 56 27.85 7.55 -20.70
CA LEU A 56 27.80 7.32 -22.13
C LEU A 56 29.09 6.63 -22.59
N SER A 57 29.03 5.33 -22.81
CA SER A 57 30.15 4.54 -23.33
C SER A 57 29.67 3.65 -24.49
N ALA A 58 30.60 3.20 -25.35
CA ALA A 58 30.25 2.37 -26.50
C ALA A 58 29.56 1.04 -26.06
N LYS A 59 29.92 0.49 -24.89
CA LYS A 59 29.30 -0.70 -24.31
C LYS A 59 28.02 -0.42 -23.52
N GLY A 60 27.82 0.83 -23.07
CA GLY A 60 26.69 1.26 -22.26
C GLY A 60 25.67 2.12 -23.02
N LEU A 61 25.75 2.23 -24.34
CA LEU A 61 24.92 3.11 -25.13
C LEU A 61 23.43 2.81 -24.96
N ASN A 62 23.03 1.56 -25.03
CA ASN A 62 21.62 1.16 -24.85
C ASN A 62 21.10 1.46 -23.44
N SER A 63 21.90 1.19 -22.40
CA SER A 63 21.51 1.49 -21.03
C SER A 63 21.38 2.99 -20.79
N TYR A 64 22.27 3.80 -21.35
CA TYR A 64 22.18 5.25 -21.28
C TYR A 64 20.90 5.77 -21.94
N PHE A 65 20.58 5.35 -23.16
CA PHE A 65 19.36 5.77 -23.84
C PHE A 65 18.09 5.27 -23.15
N THR A 66 18.12 4.09 -22.56
CA THR A 66 17.00 3.58 -21.73
C THR A 66 16.79 4.47 -20.52
N ALA A 67 17.86 4.82 -19.79
CA ALA A 67 17.80 5.71 -18.64
C ALA A 67 17.35 7.13 -19.03
N TYR A 68 17.87 7.65 -20.17
CA TYR A 68 17.49 8.95 -20.68
C TYR A 68 16.02 8.99 -21.12
N THR A 69 15.53 7.94 -21.76
CA THR A 69 14.10 7.84 -22.15
C THR A 69 13.20 7.82 -20.91
N LYS A 70 13.62 7.12 -19.84
CA LYS A 70 12.88 7.12 -18.58
C LYS A 70 12.89 8.52 -17.95
N TYR A 71 14.05 9.17 -17.91
CA TYR A 71 14.18 10.55 -17.43
C TYR A 71 13.21 11.50 -18.17
N VAL A 72 13.22 11.51 -19.49
CA VAL A 72 12.32 12.38 -20.28
C VAL A 72 10.85 12.09 -19.98
N LYS A 73 10.46 10.82 -19.84
CA LYS A 73 9.08 10.45 -19.50
C LYS A 73 8.68 10.92 -18.09
N ASP A 74 9.62 10.90 -17.16
CA ASP A 74 9.36 11.28 -15.76
C ASP A 74 9.38 12.80 -15.54
N GLN A 75 10.08 13.56 -16.41
CA GLN A 75 10.30 15.01 -16.23
C GLN A 75 9.55 15.91 -17.22
N VAL A 76 8.83 15.33 -18.21
CA VAL A 76 8.09 16.14 -19.18
C VAL A 76 7.17 17.15 -18.50
N PHE A 77 7.18 18.40 -18.98
CA PHE A 77 6.35 19.49 -18.46
C PHE A 77 4.86 19.09 -18.43
N GLY A 78 4.23 19.33 -17.29
CA GLY A 78 2.80 19.01 -17.11
C GLY A 78 2.50 17.51 -17.10
N ARG A 79 3.48 16.65 -16.72
CA ARG A 79 3.33 15.18 -16.74
C ARG A 79 2.08 14.70 -16.01
N ASP A 80 1.83 15.22 -14.81
CA ASP A 80 0.72 14.78 -13.98
C ASP A 80 -0.63 15.17 -14.60
N GLU A 81 -0.68 16.33 -15.27
CA GLU A 81 -1.85 16.83 -16.03
C GLU A 81 -2.09 15.98 -17.28
N TRP A 82 -1.02 15.58 -17.99
CA TRP A 82 -1.14 14.70 -19.17
C TRP A 82 -1.67 13.33 -18.80
N ILE A 83 -1.20 12.74 -17.69
CA ILE A 83 -1.70 11.46 -17.18
C ILE A 83 -3.18 11.58 -16.79
N SER A 84 -3.56 12.69 -16.13
CA SER A 84 -4.95 12.96 -15.77
C SER A 84 -5.83 13.14 -17.01
N LEU A 85 -5.36 13.87 -18.02
CA LEU A 85 -6.07 14.04 -19.29
C LEU A 85 -6.24 12.72 -20.03
N GLN A 86 -5.19 11.88 -20.08
CA GLN A 86 -5.28 10.54 -20.64
C GLN A 86 -6.35 9.72 -19.92
N SER A 87 -6.38 9.73 -18.60
CA SER A 87 -7.38 9.04 -17.80
C SER A 87 -8.81 9.51 -18.12
N VAL A 88 -9.02 10.84 -18.25
CA VAL A 88 -10.31 11.39 -18.65
C VAL A 88 -10.74 10.85 -20.02
N VAL A 89 -9.85 10.87 -21.01
CA VAL A 89 -10.16 10.35 -22.36
C VAL A 89 -10.49 8.86 -22.31
N GLU A 90 -9.69 8.07 -21.60
CA GLU A 90 -9.88 6.63 -21.51
C GLU A 90 -11.18 6.26 -20.79
N THR A 91 -11.53 6.94 -19.71
CA THR A 91 -12.71 6.62 -18.91
C THR A 91 -14.00 7.23 -19.46
N THR A 92 -13.97 8.43 -20.05
CA THR A 92 -15.18 9.11 -20.54
C THR A 92 -15.47 8.86 -22.01
N LEU A 93 -14.45 8.94 -22.89
CA LEU A 93 -14.64 8.77 -24.32
C LEU A 93 -14.55 7.31 -24.75
N LEU A 94 -13.58 6.56 -24.22
CA LEU A 94 -13.39 5.15 -24.55
C LEU A 94 -14.15 4.22 -23.59
N GLN A 95 -14.79 4.76 -22.55
CA GLN A 95 -15.60 4.03 -21.56
C GLN A 95 -14.87 2.81 -20.98
N LYS A 96 -13.56 2.93 -20.76
CA LYS A 96 -12.79 1.86 -20.13
C LYS A 96 -13.17 1.73 -18.66
N GLU A 97 -13.45 0.52 -18.24
CA GLU A 97 -13.75 0.15 -16.84
C GLU A 97 -12.48 -0.08 -16.02
N GLN A 98 -11.32 0.25 -16.57
CA GLN A 98 -10.03 0.15 -15.89
C GLN A 98 -9.05 1.22 -16.37
N ASN A 99 -8.16 1.66 -15.46
CA ASN A 99 -7.01 2.49 -15.79
C ASN A 99 -5.84 2.19 -14.83
N GLY A 100 -4.60 2.21 -15.32
CA GLY A 100 -3.40 1.99 -14.52
C GLY A 100 -3.39 0.65 -13.73
N GLY A 101 -4.09 -0.39 -14.21
CA GLY A 101 -4.22 -1.65 -13.51
C GLY A 101 -5.25 -1.64 -12.37
N ILE A 102 -6.09 -0.61 -12.32
CA ILE A 102 -7.19 -0.44 -11.35
C ILE A 102 -8.53 -0.57 -12.09
N LEU A 103 -9.41 -1.40 -11.59
CA LEU A 103 -10.80 -1.49 -12.01
C LEU A 103 -11.60 -0.36 -11.36
N LEU A 104 -12.45 0.29 -12.17
CA LEU A 104 -13.31 1.40 -11.75
C LEU A 104 -14.70 0.85 -11.46
N GLY A 105 -14.97 0.66 -10.19
CA GLY A 105 -16.22 0.06 -9.73
C GLY A 105 -17.34 1.06 -9.50
N LYS A 106 -18.46 0.55 -9.00
CA LYS A 106 -19.60 1.36 -8.54
C LYS A 106 -19.24 2.08 -7.22
N GLU A 107 -20.08 3.02 -6.84
CA GLU A 107 -19.90 3.82 -5.59
C GLU A 107 -18.52 4.49 -5.48
N HIS A 108 -17.90 4.79 -6.65
CA HIS A 108 -16.56 5.36 -6.76
C HIS A 108 -15.44 4.48 -6.17
N MET A 109 -15.71 3.19 -5.92
CA MET A 109 -14.70 2.25 -5.42
C MET A 109 -13.73 1.86 -6.53
N MET A 110 -12.48 1.70 -6.14
CA MET A 110 -11.39 1.30 -7.00
C MET A 110 -10.83 -0.04 -6.51
N PHE A 111 -10.61 -0.98 -7.43
CA PHE A 111 -10.13 -2.32 -7.09
C PHE A 111 -8.88 -2.67 -7.89
N PRO A 112 -7.90 -3.38 -7.31
CA PRO A 112 -6.77 -3.89 -8.08
C PRO A 112 -7.26 -4.90 -9.12
N ARG A 113 -6.68 -4.85 -10.32
CA ARG A 113 -6.97 -5.82 -11.38
C ARG A 113 -6.18 -7.12 -11.14
N THR A 114 -6.61 -7.90 -10.17
CA THR A 114 -5.99 -9.19 -9.84
C THR A 114 -6.83 -10.32 -10.46
N PHE A 115 -6.45 -10.78 -11.65
CA PHE A 115 -7.18 -11.85 -12.37
C PHE A 115 -6.56 -13.23 -12.17
N SER A 116 -5.29 -13.29 -11.85
CA SER A 116 -4.55 -14.52 -11.54
C SER A 116 -3.31 -14.17 -10.74
N LEU A 117 -2.71 -15.17 -10.11
CA LEU A 117 -1.41 -15.00 -9.50
C LEU A 117 -0.35 -14.73 -10.59
N LEU A 118 0.57 -13.80 -10.29
CA LEU A 118 1.77 -13.59 -11.10
C LEU A 118 2.76 -14.76 -10.92
N ASP A 119 3.69 -14.94 -11.86
CA ASP A 119 4.73 -15.96 -11.74
C ASP A 119 5.58 -15.82 -10.47
N SER A 120 5.80 -14.58 -10.00
CA SER A 120 6.46 -14.31 -8.72
C SER A 120 5.61 -14.77 -7.56
N GLU A 121 4.31 -14.48 -7.56
CA GLU A 121 3.36 -14.82 -6.51
C GLU A 121 3.13 -16.33 -6.41
N ASN A 122 3.09 -17.04 -7.55
CA ASN A 122 3.06 -18.51 -7.59
C ASN A 122 4.25 -19.14 -6.86
N ARG A 123 5.38 -18.44 -6.75
CA ARG A 123 6.55 -18.89 -6.00
C ARG A 123 6.57 -18.38 -4.56
N THR A 124 6.05 -17.18 -4.32
CA THR A 124 6.12 -16.50 -3.02
C THR A 124 5.04 -16.99 -2.07
N LEU A 125 3.80 -17.15 -2.55
CA LEU A 125 2.69 -17.61 -1.73
C LEU A 125 2.96 -18.93 -1.00
N PRO A 126 3.44 -20.02 -1.66
CA PRO A 126 3.75 -21.27 -0.95
C PRO A 126 4.89 -21.11 0.07
N LYS A 127 5.88 -20.25 -0.21
CA LYS A 127 6.98 -20.00 0.74
C LYS A 127 6.50 -19.27 1.98
N ASN A 128 5.63 -18.29 1.82
CA ASN A 128 5.06 -17.54 2.93
C ASN A 128 4.12 -18.42 3.76
N THR A 129 3.32 -19.27 3.10
CA THR A 129 2.50 -20.28 3.79
C THR A 129 3.36 -21.19 4.65
N ALA A 130 4.39 -21.81 4.06
CA ALA A 130 5.30 -22.69 4.78
C ALA A 130 6.03 -21.98 5.94
N ALA A 131 6.35 -20.70 5.80
CA ALA A 131 6.97 -19.91 6.85
C ALA A 131 6.02 -19.68 8.04
N VAL A 132 4.76 -19.38 7.76
CA VAL A 132 3.74 -19.22 8.81
C VAL A 132 3.42 -20.55 9.47
N GLU A 133 3.31 -21.66 8.72
CA GLU A 133 3.18 -23.01 9.28
C GLU A 133 4.33 -23.34 10.24
N ALA A 134 5.58 -23.07 9.83
CA ALA A 134 6.76 -23.30 10.66
C ALA A 134 6.74 -22.43 11.94
N LEU A 135 6.27 -21.18 11.85
CA LEU A 135 6.08 -20.32 13.02
C LEU A 135 5.02 -20.91 13.97
N CYS A 136 3.87 -21.36 13.46
CA CYS A 136 2.81 -22.01 14.24
C CYS A 136 3.32 -23.27 14.94
N GLN A 137 4.11 -24.10 14.24
CA GLN A 137 4.69 -25.32 14.80
C GLN A 137 5.70 -25.05 15.91
N ARG A 138 6.50 -23.97 15.80
CA ARG A 138 7.45 -23.57 16.86
C ARG A 138 6.77 -22.97 18.09
N HIS A 139 5.61 -22.31 17.91
CA HIS A 139 4.90 -21.62 18.98
C HIS A 139 3.43 -22.08 19.05
N PRO A 140 3.18 -23.38 19.34
CA PRO A 140 1.84 -23.95 19.27
C PRO A 140 0.88 -23.22 20.24
N GLY A 141 -0.29 -22.87 19.74
CA GLY A 141 -1.34 -22.17 20.49
C GLY A 141 -1.10 -20.67 20.73
N LYS A 142 0.09 -20.13 20.38
CA LYS A 142 0.40 -18.70 20.53
C LYS A 142 0.25 -17.91 19.23
N VAL A 143 0.15 -18.54 18.06
CA VAL A 143 0.13 -17.85 16.76
C VAL A 143 -1.29 -17.74 16.24
N ASP A 144 -1.70 -16.49 15.99
CA ASP A 144 -2.90 -16.13 15.25
C ASP A 144 -2.52 -15.58 13.88
N VAL A 145 -3.26 -15.97 12.87
CA VAL A 145 -3.09 -15.48 11.51
C VAL A 145 -4.38 -14.81 11.07
N LEU A 146 -4.31 -13.52 10.77
CA LEU A 146 -5.39 -12.73 10.25
C LEU A 146 -4.98 -12.21 8.87
N LEU A 147 -5.65 -12.67 7.83
CA LEU A 147 -5.47 -12.16 6.49
C LEU A 147 -6.67 -11.30 6.10
N ALA A 148 -6.43 -10.01 5.91
CA ALA A 148 -7.45 -9.08 5.47
C ALA A 148 -7.80 -9.37 4.01
N PRO A 149 -9.07 -9.63 3.66
CA PRO A 149 -9.49 -9.82 2.29
C PRO A 149 -9.40 -8.51 1.50
N ALA A 150 -9.28 -8.62 0.18
CA ALA A 150 -9.39 -7.46 -0.69
C ALA A 150 -10.81 -6.87 -0.65
N ALA A 151 -10.94 -5.57 -0.87
CA ALA A 151 -12.25 -4.91 -0.94
C ALA A 151 -13.20 -5.56 -1.97
N SER A 152 -12.67 -6.14 -3.04
CA SER A 152 -13.46 -6.84 -4.06
C SER A 152 -14.13 -8.13 -3.58
N VAL A 153 -13.63 -8.75 -2.51
CA VAL A 153 -14.27 -9.91 -1.86
C VAL A 153 -15.48 -9.47 -1.04
N ILE A 154 -15.38 -8.31 -0.39
CA ILE A 154 -16.44 -7.77 0.48
C ILE A 154 -17.54 -7.06 -0.33
N TYR A 155 -17.16 -6.41 -1.45
CA TYR A 155 -18.04 -5.64 -2.33
C TYR A 155 -18.07 -6.19 -3.77
N PRO A 156 -18.39 -7.48 -3.98
CA PRO A 156 -18.38 -8.05 -5.33
C PRO A 156 -19.39 -7.39 -6.27
N GLU A 157 -20.48 -6.82 -5.74
CA GLU A 157 -21.50 -6.08 -6.49
C GLU A 157 -21.02 -4.73 -7.02
N ASN A 158 -19.94 -4.18 -6.44
CA ASN A 158 -19.35 -2.92 -6.87
C ASN A 158 -18.23 -3.10 -7.89
N VAL A 159 -17.72 -4.32 -8.05
CA VAL A 159 -16.73 -4.64 -9.10
C VAL A 159 -17.39 -4.57 -10.48
N PRO A 160 -16.68 -4.13 -11.53
CA PRO A 160 -17.19 -4.17 -12.91
C PRO A 160 -17.71 -5.57 -13.29
N ALA A 161 -18.86 -5.62 -13.97
CA ALA A 161 -19.52 -6.87 -14.31
C ALA A 161 -18.61 -7.77 -15.16
N ASN A 162 -18.58 -9.06 -14.80
CA ASN A 162 -17.77 -10.09 -15.48
C ASN A 162 -16.25 -9.90 -15.39
N ALA A 163 -15.73 -9.06 -14.48
CA ALA A 163 -14.31 -9.04 -14.21
C ALA A 163 -13.86 -10.41 -13.66
N PRO A 164 -12.94 -11.12 -14.33
CA PRO A 164 -12.54 -12.47 -13.94
C PRO A 164 -11.52 -12.41 -12.79
N LEU A 165 -11.97 -11.94 -11.62
CA LEU A 165 -11.09 -11.81 -10.44
C LEU A 165 -10.59 -13.17 -9.97
N LEU A 166 -9.40 -13.15 -9.36
CA LEU A 166 -8.85 -14.29 -8.64
C LEU A 166 -9.84 -14.74 -7.55
N ASP A 167 -10.07 -16.03 -7.44
CA ASP A 167 -10.86 -16.61 -6.34
C ASP A 167 -10.06 -16.57 -5.05
N GLU A 168 -10.08 -15.40 -4.39
CA GLU A 168 -9.34 -15.17 -3.14
C GLU A 168 -9.90 -16.01 -1.99
N ASP A 169 -11.22 -16.26 -1.97
CA ASP A 169 -11.86 -17.09 -0.95
C ASP A 169 -11.28 -18.50 -0.91
N ALA A 170 -11.07 -19.12 -2.07
CA ALA A 170 -10.47 -20.45 -2.15
C ALA A 170 -9.03 -20.48 -1.60
N TYR A 171 -8.25 -19.41 -1.80
CA TYR A 171 -6.90 -19.31 -1.21
C TYR A 171 -6.94 -19.08 0.30
N LEU A 172 -7.84 -18.23 0.79
CA LEU A 172 -8.00 -18.00 2.23
C LEU A 172 -8.45 -19.27 2.97
N ASP A 173 -9.33 -20.07 2.35
CA ASP A 173 -9.75 -21.36 2.91
C ASP A 173 -8.59 -22.36 2.99
N GLN A 174 -7.74 -22.43 1.95
CA GLN A 174 -6.55 -23.26 1.97
C GLN A 174 -5.55 -22.83 3.04
N LEU A 175 -5.31 -21.52 3.18
CA LEU A 175 -4.44 -20.95 4.19
C LEU A 175 -4.97 -21.18 5.60
N SER A 176 -6.27 -21.04 5.81
CA SER A 176 -6.93 -21.36 7.08
C SER A 176 -6.68 -22.82 7.48
N ALA A 177 -6.89 -23.76 6.55
CA ALA A 177 -6.66 -25.18 6.80
C ALA A 177 -5.18 -25.47 7.12
N ALA A 178 -4.24 -24.85 6.40
CA ALA A 178 -2.80 -25.02 6.60
C ALA A 178 -2.36 -24.51 7.99
N VAL A 179 -2.81 -23.30 8.37
CA VAL A 179 -2.51 -22.71 9.68
C VAL A 179 -3.05 -23.58 10.82
N GLN A 180 -4.29 -24.05 10.72
CA GLN A 180 -4.91 -24.91 11.73
C GLN A 180 -4.18 -26.24 11.84
N ALA A 181 -3.82 -26.87 10.73
CA ALA A 181 -3.04 -28.10 10.71
C ALA A 181 -1.65 -27.95 11.35
N ALA A 182 -1.07 -26.75 11.27
CA ALA A 182 0.21 -26.41 11.89
C ALA A 182 0.10 -26.03 13.39
N GLY A 183 -1.09 -26.04 13.97
CA GLY A 183 -1.34 -25.70 15.38
C GLY A 183 -1.52 -24.22 15.68
N GLY A 184 -1.69 -23.38 14.66
CA GLY A 184 -2.07 -21.98 14.77
C GLY A 184 -3.59 -21.78 14.76
N ARG A 185 -4.04 -20.54 14.95
CA ARG A 185 -5.45 -20.15 14.77
C ARG A 185 -5.56 -19.21 13.58
N PHE A 186 -6.51 -19.46 12.69
CA PHE A 186 -6.84 -18.54 11.62
C PHE A 186 -8.05 -17.70 12.02
N VAL A 187 -7.88 -16.38 12.07
CA VAL A 187 -8.93 -15.40 12.38
C VAL A 187 -9.58 -14.97 11.09
N ASP A 188 -10.64 -15.65 10.70
CA ASP A 188 -11.39 -15.32 9.49
C ASP A 188 -12.30 -14.12 9.74
N VAL A 189 -12.05 -13.04 9.02
CA VAL A 189 -12.77 -11.77 9.16
C VAL A 189 -13.76 -11.50 8.00
N ARG A 190 -13.84 -12.41 7.01
CA ARG A 190 -14.66 -12.20 5.81
C ARG A 190 -16.14 -12.00 6.15
N GLN A 191 -16.70 -12.87 6.95
CA GLN A 191 -18.10 -12.77 7.35
C GLN A 191 -18.35 -11.51 8.15
N THR A 192 -17.54 -11.22 9.16
CA THR A 192 -17.66 -10.01 9.98
C THR A 192 -17.62 -8.74 9.13
N LEU A 193 -16.67 -8.64 8.20
CA LEU A 193 -16.60 -7.48 7.30
C LEU A 193 -17.79 -7.42 6.33
N ALA A 194 -18.27 -8.55 5.82
CA ALA A 194 -19.43 -8.59 4.94
C ALA A 194 -20.74 -8.17 5.65
N GLU A 195 -20.89 -8.47 6.94
CA GLU A 195 -22.01 -8.03 7.77
C GLU A 195 -22.05 -6.51 7.98
N HIS A 196 -20.89 -5.86 7.90
CA HIS A 196 -20.72 -4.42 8.05
C HIS A 196 -20.44 -3.67 6.73
N LYS A 197 -20.67 -4.31 5.58
CA LYS A 197 -20.34 -3.73 4.27
C LYS A 197 -21.12 -2.47 3.91
N ASP A 198 -22.26 -2.23 4.54
CA ASP A 198 -23.04 -1.01 4.35
C ASP A 198 -22.43 0.21 5.08
N GLU A 199 -21.39 -0.02 5.89
CA GLU A 199 -20.62 0.99 6.56
C GLU A 199 -19.33 1.31 5.79
N TYR A 200 -18.65 2.39 6.16
CA TYR A 200 -17.42 2.82 5.47
C TYR A 200 -16.19 2.07 6.01
N ILE A 201 -16.08 0.78 5.65
CA ILE A 201 -15.05 -0.13 6.17
C ILE A 201 -13.84 -0.34 5.23
N TYR A 202 -13.92 0.10 3.98
CA TYR A 202 -12.79 0.18 3.05
C TYR A 202 -12.72 1.56 2.41
N TYR A 203 -11.50 2.05 2.15
CA TYR A 203 -11.30 3.25 1.37
C TYR A 203 -11.70 3.01 -0.08
N ARG A 204 -12.23 4.05 -0.74
CA ARG A 204 -12.62 3.99 -2.16
C ARG A 204 -11.40 4.09 -3.08
N THR A 205 -10.43 4.91 -2.68
CA THR A 205 -9.28 5.31 -3.51
C THR A 205 -7.98 4.65 -3.09
N ASP A 206 -8.01 3.86 -2.02
CA ASP A 206 -6.85 3.16 -1.48
C ASP A 206 -7.10 1.65 -1.34
N HIS A 207 -6.01 0.89 -1.18
CA HIS A 207 -6.09 -0.55 -1.02
C HIS A 207 -6.39 -1.02 0.41
N HIS A 208 -6.30 -0.15 1.40
CA HIS A 208 -6.52 -0.51 2.81
C HIS A 208 -8.00 -0.52 3.19
N TRP A 209 -8.31 -1.25 4.25
CA TRP A 209 -9.51 -1.00 5.03
C TRP A 209 -9.41 0.36 5.76
N THR A 210 -10.54 0.90 6.18
CA THR A 210 -10.57 2.05 7.09
C THR A 210 -10.26 1.61 8.51
N SER A 211 -10.06 2.56 9.43
CA SER A 211 -9.95 2.23 10.86
C SER A 211 -11.19 1.52 11.39
N LEU A 212 -12.38 1.77 10.82
CA LEU A 212 -13.60 1.06 11.18
C LEU A 212 -13.57 -0.40 10.73
N GLY A 213 -13.12 -0.67 9.50
CA GLY A 213 -12.92 -2.04 9.02
C GLY A 213 -11.88 -2.80 9.86
N ALA A 214 -10.75 -2.14 10.17
CA ALA A 214 -9.75 -2.68 11.07
C ALA A 214 -10.31 -2.95 12.48
N TYR A 215 -11.21 -2.09 12.97
CA TYR A 215 -11.87 -2.28 14.25
C TYR A 215 -12.75 -3.54 14.29
N TYR A 216 -13.55 -3.80 13.25
CA TYR A 216 -14.35 -5.02 13.18
C TYR A 216 -13.48 -6.28 13.10
N ALA A 217 -12.38 -6.24 12.36
CA ALA A 217 -11.41 -7.31 12.32
C ALA A 217 -10.73 -7.53 13.71
N TYR A 218 -10.44 -6.44 14.42
CA TYR A 218 -9.94 -6.50 15.79
C TYR A 218 -10.97 -7.08 16.77
N GLN A 219 -12.25 -6.73 16.67
CA GLN A 219 -13.31 -7.34 17.50
C GLN A 219 -13.38 -8.85 17.27
N GLN A 220 -13.23 -9.31 16.02
CA GLN A 220 -13.17 -10.75 15.71
C GLN A 220 -11.97 -11.43 16.37
N LEU A 221 -10.79 -10.79 16.35
CA LEU A 221 -9.61 -11.27 17.09
C LEU A 221 -9.89 -11.33 18.59
N CYS A 222 -10.48 -10.28 19.18
CA CYS A 222 -10.84 -10.25 20.60
C CYS A 222 -11.80 -11.38 20.96
N GLY A 223 -12.82 -11.63 20.12
CA GLY A 223 -13.73 -12.77 20.31
C GLY A 223 -13.02 -14.11 20.30
N THR A 224 -12.06 -14.29 19.39
CA THR A 224 -11.24 -15.52 19.31
C THR A 224 -10.36 -15.73 20.55
N LEU A 225 -9.82 -14.64 21.11
CA LEU A 225 -8.92 -14.64 22.25
C LEU A 225 -9.62 -14.43 23.60
N SER A 226 -10.95 -14.25 23.60
CA SER A 226 -11.75 -13.91 24.80
C SER A 226 -11.26 -12.63 25.49
N LEU A 227 -10.85 -11.62 24.71
CA LEU A 227 -10.44 -10.31 25.16
C LEU A 227 -11.63 -9.33 25.13
N THR A 228 -11.61 -8.34 26.01
CA THR A 228 -12.56 -7.21 25.95
C THR A 228 -12.11 -6.26 24.85
N PRO A 229 -12.94 -5.96 23.84
CA PRO A 229 -12.55 -5.02 22.78
C PRO A 229 -12.35 -3.59 23.31
N PHE A 230 -11.50 -2.83 22.62
CA PHE A 230 -11.41 -1.37 22.74
C PHE A 230 -12.80 -0.73 22.62
N ASP A 231 -13.09 0.25 23.46
CA ASP A 231 -14.35 0.99 23.40
C ASP A 231 -14.16 2.32 22.67
N PRO A 232 -14.56 2.45 21.40
CA PRO A 232 -14.45 3.69 20.66
C PRO A 232 -15.17 4.88 21.31
N ALA A 233 -16.26 4.63 22.07
CA ALA A 233 -17.03 5.67 22.70
C ALA A 233 -16.31 6.34 23.89
N ALA A 234 -15.29 5.68 24.43
CA ALA A 234 -14.44 6.23 25.49
C ALA A 234 -13.36 7.19 24.98
N HIS A 235 -13.19 7.34 23.67
CA HIS A 235 -12.10 8.09 23.06
C HIS A 235 -12.62 9.14 22.06
N THR A 236 -11.83 10.20 21.86
CA THR A 236 -12.15 11.24 20.88
C THR A 236 -11.77 10.75 19.47
N ALA A 237 -12.77 10.67 18.60
CA ALA A 237 -12.52 10.41 17.18
C ALA A 237 -12.05 11.69 16.47
N LEU A 238 -10.98 11.58 15.72
CA LEU A 238 -10.40 12.62 14.87
C LEU A 238 -10.49 12.20 13.41
N THR A 239 -10.60 13.18 12.49
CA THR A 239 -10.72 12.92 11.06
C THR A 239 -9.74 13.73 10.25
N ALA A 240 -9.25 13.16 9.15
CA ALA A 240 -8.48 13.84 8.13
C ALA A 240 -9.13 13.61 6.77
N GLU A 241 -9.64 14.69 6.20
CA GLU A 241 -10.33 14.68 4.91
C GLU A 241 -9.35 14.76 3.72
N ASN A 242 -9.90 14.58 2.51
CA ASN A 242 -9.18 14.71 1.25
C ASN A 242 -7.99 13.74 1.16
N PHE A 243 -8.21 12.49 1.55
CA PHE A 243 -7.27 11.41 1.32
C PHE A 243 -7.50 10.79 -0.06
N TYR A 244 -6.45 10.73 -0.86
CA TYR A 244 -6.40 10.00 -2.13
C TYR A 244 -5.30 8.96 -2.03
N GLY A 245 -5.69 7.69 -2.10
CA GLY A 245 -4.76 6.58 -1.87
C GLY A 245 -4.07 6.05 -3.12
N THR A 246 -3.49 4.87 -2.97
CA THR A 246 -2.64 4.23 -3.98
C THR A 246 -3.40 3.79 -5.23
N HIS A 247 -4.69 3.46 -5.12
CA HIS A 247 -5.51 3.15 -6.29
C HIS A 247 -5.74 4.40 -7.15
N TYR A 248 -6.06 5.52 -6.50
CA TYR A 248 -6.19 6.78 -7.23
C TYR A 248 -4.88 7.22 -7.89
N SER A 249 -3.74 7.06 -7.22
CA SER A 249 -2.42 7.38 -7.79
C SER A 249 -2.18 6.69 -9.14
N LYS A 250 -2.70 5.49 -9.31
CA LYS A 250 -2.58 4.68 -10.53
C LYS A 250 -3.68 4.99 -11.55
N ALA A 251 -4.94 5.09 -11.09
CA ALA A 251 -6.10 5.26 -11.96
C ALA A 251 -6.31 6.70 -12.44
N ARG A 252 -6.04 7.68 -11.59
CA ARG A 252 -6.14 9.13 -11.86
C ARG A 252 -7.48 9.55 -12.47
N THR A 253 -8.58 8.94 -12.01
CA THR A 253 -9.91 9.25 -12.53
C THR A 253 -10.38 10.64 -12.09
N TRP A 254 -10.98 11.38 -13.01
CA TRP A 254 -11.43 12.74 -12.77
C TRP A 254 -12.59 12.85 -11.78
N ASN A 255 -13.37 11.78 -11.63
CA ASN A 255 -14.55 11.69 -10.77
C ASN A 255 -14.31 10.94 -9.48
N ALA A 256 -13.06 10.74 -9.08
CA ALA A 256 -12.73 10.12 -7.81
C ALA A 256 -13.29 10.94 -6.64
N VAL A 257 -13.90 10.24 -5.69
CA VAL A 257 -14.37 10.82 -4.43
C VAL A 257 -13.27 10.62 -3.39
N PRO A 258 -12.76 11.67 -2.77
CA PRO A 258 -11.73 11.53 -1.74
C PRO A 258 -12.25 10.77 -0.53
N ASP A 259 -11.34 10.09 0.12
CA ASP A 259 -11.57 9.36 1.36
C ASP A 259 -11.35 10.25 2.59
N THR A 260 -11.83 9.77 3.74
CA THR A 260 -11.60 10.38 5.05
C THR A 260 -10.94 9.35 5.96
N ILE A 261 -9.78 9.70 6.53
CA ILE A 261 -9.14 8.88 7.56
C ILE A 261 -9.75 9.25 8.89
N THR A 262 -10.22 8.25 9.64
CA THR A 262 -10.67 8.40 11.03
C THR A 262 -9.67 7.69 11.94
N TYR A 263 -9.32 8.29 13.07
CA TYR A 263 -8.46 7.71 14.10
C TYR A 263 -8.87 8.22 15.49
N TYR A 264 -8.38 7.59 16.54
CA TYR A 264 -8.72 7.97 17.91
C TYR A 264 -7.53 8.65 18.60
N ASP A 265 -7.81 9.71 19.37
CA ASP A 265 -6.80 10.38 20.19
C ASP A 265 -6.39 9.44 21.34
N LEU A 266 -5.24 8.79 21.18
CA LEU A 266 -4.67 7.84 22.14
C LEU A 266 -3.36 8.40 22.68
N PRO A 267 -3.21 8.45 24.03
CA PRO A 267 -2.02 9.02 24.67
C PRO A 267 -0.80 8.08 24.67
N ASN A 268 -0.96 6.88 24.14
CA ASN A 268 0.06 5.83 24.18
C ASN A 268 1.33 6.20 23.42
N SER A 269 2.46 5.72 23.88
CA SER A 269 3.76 5.95 23.26
C SER A 269 4.12 4.87 22.25
N LEU A 270 4.83 5.29 21.20
CA LEU A 270 5.48 4.44 20.21
C LEU A 270 6.98 4.66 20.25
N THR A 271 7.76 3.60 20.40
CA THR A 271 9.22 3.67 20.25
C THR A 271 9.65 2.96 18.98
N ILE A 272 10.29 3.67 18.06
CA ILE A 272 10.85 3.14 16.82
C ILE A 272 12.31 2.79 17.10
N TYR A 273 12.69 1.52 16.94
CA TYR A 273 14.03 1.04 17.25
C TYR A 273 14.91 0.92 16.02
N ASN A 274 16.18 1.30 16.20
CA ASN A 274 17.25 0.74 15.40
C ASN A 274 17.42 -0.74 15.76
N VAL A 275 17.83 -1.56 14.81
CA VAL A 275 17.99 -2.99 15.02
C VAL A 275 19.44 -3.36 14.82
N THR A 276 20.03 -4.08 15.79
CA THR A 276 21.41 -4.57 15.74
C THR A 276 21.55 -5.73 14.74
N ALA A 277 22.79 -6.11 14.43
CA ALA A 277 23.07 -7.26 13.57
C ALA A 277 22.51 -8.61 14.11
N ALA A 278 22.27 -8.70 15.43
CA ALA A 278 21.64 -9.84 16.06
C ALA A 278 20.09 -9.78 16.10
N GLY A 279 19.50 -8.77 15.45
CA GLY A 279 18.04 -8.57 15.46
C GLY A 279 17.49 -7.97 16.75
N GLN A 280 18.36 -7.50 17.66
CA GLN A 280 17.97 -6.93 18.94
C GLN A 280 17.66 -5.44 18.81
N PRO A 281 16.66 -4.92 19.57
CA PRO A 281 16.50 -3.49 19.73
C PRO A 281 17.78 -2.82 20.23
N ALA A 282 18.10 -1.67 19.65
CA ALA A 282 19.15 -0.79 20.12
C ALA A 282 18.52 0.53 20.64
N ASP A 283 19.18 1.67 20.49
CA ASP A 283 18.58 2.95 20.84
C ASP A 283 17.32 3.23 20.03
N GLY A 284 16.24 3.61 20.69
CA GLY A 284 14.94 3.89 20.10
C GLY A 284 14.59 5.38 20.16
N GLN A 285 13.72 5.80 19.25
CA GLN A 285 13.11 7.13 19.27
C GLN A 285 11.65 6.99 19.71
N THR A 286 11.31 7.57 20.86
CA THR A 286 9.94 7.56 21.39
C THR A 286 9.16 8.77 20.90
N THR A 287 7.92 8.53 20.47
CA THR A 287 6.97 9.51 19.95
C THR A 287 5.53 9.08 20.29
N GLY A 288 4.51 9.82 19.84
CA GLY A 288 3.12 9.37 19.87
C GLY A 288 2.85 8.32 18.78
N LEU A 289 1.65 7.73 18.79
CA LEU A 289 1.24 6.71 17.81
C LEU A 289 1.14 7.24 16.38
N TYR A 290 0.94 8.54 16.21
CA TYR A 290 0.58 9.15 14.94
C TYR A 290 1.55 10.26 14.53
N ASP A 291 2.02 10.21 13.29
CA ASP A 291 2.77 11.29 12.64
C ASP A 291 1.76 12.25 11.97
N THR A 292 1.30 13.24 12.71
CA THR A 292 0.29 14.18 12.19
C THR A 292 0.81 15.07 11.06
N ASP A 293 2.11 15.21 10.88
CA ASP A 293 2.70 15.95 9.75
C ASP A 293 2.36 15.25 8.41
N LYS A 294 2.17 13.93 8.42
CA LYS A 294 1.73 13.16 7.25
C LYS A 294 0.31 13.51 6.79
N LEU A 295 -0.52 14.10 7.63
CA LEU A 295 -1.84 14.57 7.23
C LEU A 295 -1.81 15.74 6.23
N HIS A 296 -0.65 16.39 6.09
CA HIS A 296 -0.41 17.52 5.18
C HIS A 296 0.30 17.13 3.87
N VAL A 297 0.63 15.86 3.71
CA VAL A 297 1.23 15.32 2.47
C VAL A 297 0.26 14.41 1.74
N TYR A 298 0.64 13.93 0.55
CA TYR A 298 -0.23 13.06 -0.26
C TYR A 298 -0.51 11.71 0.42
N ASP A 299 0.53 11.04 0.92
CA ASP A 299 0.44 9.77 1.63
C ASP A 299 0.03 9.98 3.10
N LYS A 300 -1.23 10.35 3.31
CA LYS A 300 -1.77 10.60 4.66
C LYS A 300 -1.86 9.32 5.51
N TYR A 301 -2.02 8.15 4.88
CA TYR A 301 -2.11 6.89 5.61
C TYR A 301 -0.83 6.56 6.38
N ALA A 302 0.32 7.05 5.92
CA ALA A 302 1.58 6.92 6.63
C ALA A 302 1.63 7.62 8.01
N MET A 303 0.57 8.35 8.38
CA MET A 303 0.43 8.91 9.73
C MET A 303 0.34 7.81 10.81
N PHE A 304 -0.26 6.67 10.49
CA PHE A 304 -0.34 5.55 11.42
C PHE A 304 1.04 4.96 11.69
N LEU A 305 1.42 4.87 12.95
CA LEU A 305 2.69 4.30 13.44
C LEU A 305 3.95 4.89 12.77
N HIS A 306 3.89 6.12 12.24
CA HIS A 306 4.96 6.75 11.47
C HIS A 306 5.38 5.92 10.23
N GLY A 307 4.41 5.24 9.60
CA GLY A 307 4.60 4.39 8.43
C GLY A 307 5.08 2.97 8.77
N ASN A 308 5.98 2.44 7.95
CA ASN A 308 6.42 1.05 8.04
C ASN A 308 7.85 0.99 8.57
N ASN A 309 8.02 0.73 9.85
CA ASN A 309 9.30 0.61 10.54
C ASN A 309 9.68 -0.85 10.71
N GLY A 310 10.99 -1.16 10.79
CA GLY A 310 11.47 -2.53 10.97
C GLY A 310 11.02 -3.13 12.30
N LEU A 311 11.20 -2.40 13.38
CA LEU A 311 10.74 -2.76 14.72
C LEU A 311 10.21 -1.52 15.43
N SER A 312 9.01 -1.62 15.96
CA SER A 312 8.42 -0.58 16.80
C SER A 312 7.77 -1.24 18.02
N ARG A 313 7.75 -0.52 19.14
CA ARG A 313 7.09 -0.93 20.37
C ARG A 313 6.04 0.12 20.75
N ILE A 314 4.82 -0.33 20.96
CA ILE A 314 3.74 0.48 21.53
C ILE A 314 3.59 0.06 22.99
N GLU A 315 3.51 1.05 23.88
CA GLU A 315 3.13 0.84 25.28
C GLU A 315 1.62 0.99 25.39
N GLY A 316 0.96 -0.04 25.89
CA GLY A 316 -0.49 -0.07 26.04
C GLY A 316 -0.94 -0.13 27.48
N ASP A 317 -2.27 -0.11 27.69
CA ASP A 317 -2.91 -0.02 28.99
C ASP A 317 -3.38 -1.40 29.52
N GLY A 318 -3.22 -2.45 28.69
CA GLY A 318 -3.65 -3.80 29.00
C GLY A 318 -2.62 -4.62 29.78
N ILE A 319 -2.68 -5.95 29.61
CA ILE A 319 -1.80 -6.91 30.30
C ILE A 319 -1.14 -7.83 29.28
N GLY A 320 0.13 -8.20 29.55
CA GLY A 320 0.85 -9.12 28.67
C GLY A 320 1.47 -8.46 27.46
N ARG A 321 1.98 -9.29 26.56
CA ARG A 321 2.79 -8.85 25.42
C ARG A 321 2.35 -9.56 24.14
N ILE A 322 2.25 -8.79 23.06
CA ILE A 322 1.96 -9.32 21.72
C ILE A 322 3.04 -8.91 20.74
N LEU A 323 3.44 -9.85 19.88
CA LEU A 323 4.23 -9.57 18.68
C LEU A 323 3.31 -9.52 17.46
N VAL A 324 3.35 -8.43 16.70
CA VAL A 324 2.60 -8.27 15.45
C VAL A 324 3.56 -8.28 14.27
N ILE A 325 3.51 -9.34 13.47
CA ILE A 325 4.24 -9.46 12.20
C ILE A 325 3.29 -8.98 11.09
N LYS A 326 3.68 -7.96 10.32
CA LYS A 326 2.67 -7.22 9.61
C LYS A 326 3.07 -6.69 8.22
N ASP A 327 2.02 -6.35 7.44
CA ASP A 327 2.06 -5.34 6.37
C ASP A 327 1.41 -4.03 6.83
N SER A 328 1.16 -3.09 5.92
CA SER A 328 0.58 -1.78 6.24
C SER A 328 -0.88 -1.82 6.73
N TYR A 329 -1.59 -2.92 6.52
CA TYR A 329 -2.97 -3.07 7.04
C TYR A 329 -3.01 -3.02 8.57
N ALA A 330 -1.97 -3.52 9.24
CA ALA A 330 -1.91 -3.46 10.69
C ALA A 330 -1.66 -2.05 11.25
N ASN A 331 -1.29 -1.07 10.44
CA ASN A 331 -0.94 0.26 10.96
C ASN A 331 -2.12 0.96 11.64
N CYS A 332 -3.33 0.87 11.09
CA CYS A 332 -4.54 1.39 11.72
C CYS A 332 -5.21 0.41 12.68
N PHE A 333 -4.79 -0.86 12.68
CA PHE A 333 -5.29 -1.92 13.59
C PHE A 333 -4.56 -1.93 14.93
N ALA A 334 -3.22 -1.81 14.91
CA ALA A 334 -2.38 -1.96 16.11
C ALA A 334 -2.73 -0.98 17.24
N PRO A 335 -3.18 0.27 16.99
CA PRO A 335 -3.65 1.16 18.04
C PRO A 335 -4.75 0.58 18.93
N TYR A 336 -5.64 -0.27 18.41
CA TYR A 336 -6.68 -0.90 19.22
C TYR A 336 -6.14 -1.93 20.22
N LEU A 337 -5.00 -2.55 19.93
CA LEU A 337 -4.36 -3.52 20.83
C LEU A 337 -3.87 -2.89 22.13
N THR A 338 -3.75 -1.56 22.21
CA THR A 338 -3.36 -0.84 23.42
C THR A 338 -4.31 -1.10 24.58
N ALA A 339 -5.59 -1.35 24.31
CA ALA A 339 -6.57 -1.71 25.33
C ALA A 339 -6.34 -3.10 25.96
N ASN A 340 -5.63 -4.02 25.27
CA ASN A 340 -5.51 -5.41 25.69
C ASN A 340 -4.11 -5.77 26.20
N TYR A 341 -3.07 -5.17 25.66
CA TYR A 341 -1.68 -5.55 25.95
C TYR A 341 -0.90 -4.38 26.53
N ALA A 342 0.02 -4.70 27.46
CA ALA A 342 0.94 -3.71 28.02
C ALA A 342 2.09 -3.38 27.06
N GLN A 343 2.48 -4.34 26.19
CA GLN A 343 3.51 -4.18 25.18
C GLN A 343 3.06 -4.80 23.87
N ILE A 344 3.10 -4.00 22.81
CA ILE A 344 2.82 -4.43 21.44
C ILE A 344 4.08 -4.17 20.60
N ASP A 345 4.80 -5.22 20.24
CA ASP A 345 5.94 -5.12 19.34
C ASP A 345 5.47 -5.37 17.91
N VAL A 346 5.83 -4.48 17.00
CA VAL A 346 5.40 -4.49 15.61
C VAL A 346 6.60 -4.67 14.70
N VAL A 347 6.60 -5.73 13.90
CA VAL A 347 7.69 -6.08 12.97
C VAL A 347 7.19 -6.06 11.54
N ASP A 348 7.90 -5.31 10.68
CA ASP A 348 7.68 -5.27 9.24
C ASP A 348 8.94 -5.77 8.53
N PHE A 349 8.85 -6.94 7.92
CA PHE A 349 9.99 -7.59 7.27
C PHE A 349 10.55 -6.85 6.05
N ARG A 350 9.84 -5.87 5.51
CA ARG A 350 10.39 -4.99 4.46
C ARG A 350 11.57 -4.16 4.98
N ASN A 351 11.56 -3.86 6.29
CA ASN A 351 12.55 -3.04 6.98
C ASN A 351 13.25 -3.77 8.15
N TYR A 352 12.74 -4.94 8.57
CA TYR A 352 13.35 -5.81 9.57
C TYR A 352 14.07 -6.97 8.86
N ASN A 353 15.40 -6.98 8.91
CA ASN A 353 16.23 -7.92 8.13
C ASN A 353 16.79 -9.09 8.96
N TYR A 354 16.25 -9.34 10.15
CA TYR A 354 16.76 -10.33 11.10
C TYR A 354 15.72 -11.41 11.37
N GLY A 355 16.15 -12.52 11.99
CA GLY A 355 15.26 -13.56 12.49
C GLY A 355 14.45 -13.07 13.70
N LEU A 356 13.38 -13.79 14.02
CA LEU A 356 12.49 -13.45 15.13
C LEU A 356 12.83 -14.17 16.43
N ASP A 357 13.57 -15.29 16.38
CA ASP A 357 13.72 -16.22 17.51
C ASP A 357 14.29 -15.52 18.75
N GLN A 358 15.31 -14.66 18.57
CA GLN A 358 15.88 -13.93 19.70
C GLN A 358 14.90 -12.88 20.24
N LEU A 359 14.21 -12.14 19.36
CA LEU A 359 13.19 -11.17 19.77
C LEU A 359 12.06 -11.84 20.55
N ILE A 360 11.62 -13.02 20.10
CA ILE A 360 10.59 -13.81 20.77
C ILE A 360 11.11 -14.34 22.11
N ALA A 361 12.34 -14.86 22.15
CA ALA A 361 12.93 -15.41 23.40
C ALA A 361 13.12 -14.33 24.47
N ASP A 362 13.55 -13.11 24.07
CA ASP A 362 13.84 -12.05 25.01
C ASP A 362 12.59 -11.38 25.58
N ASN A 363 11.46 -11.46 24.90
CA ASN A 363 10.26 -10.72 25.30
C ASN A 363 9.14 -11.60 25.85
N ASP A 364 9.23 -12.95 25.72
CA ASP A 364 8.24 -13.91 26.21
C ASP A 364 6.80 -13.48 25.88
N TYR A 365 6.51 -13.37 24.58
CA TYR A 365 5.18 -12.95 24.13
C TYR A 365 4.11 -13.95 24.48
N ASP A 366 2.98 -13.47 24.99
CA ASP A 366 1.79 -14.28 25.24
C ASP A 366 1.13 -14.67 23.92
N GLN A 367 1.22 -13.79 22.91
CA GLN A 367 0.59 -13.92 21.62
C GLN A 367 1.48 -13.44 20.47
N ILE A 368 1.38 -14.09 19.33
CA ILE A 368 2.01 -13.68 18.06
C ILE A 368 0.89 -13.54 17.03
N LEU A 369 0.72 -12.37 16.47
CA LEU A 369 -0.25 -12.08 15.42
C LEU A 369 0.47 -11.86 14.07
N VAL A 370 0.17 -12.68 13.08
CA VAL A 370 0.55 -12.43 11.69
C VAL A 370 -0.63 -11.73 11.01
N LEU A 371 -0.51 -10.42 10.76
CA LEU A 371 -1.55 -9.60 10.15
C LEU A 371 -1.08 -9.04 8.81
N TYR A 372 -1.65 -9.54 7.75
CA TYR A 372 -1.38 -9.12 6.37
C TYR A 372 -2.67 -8.93 5.59
N SER A 373 -2.65 -8.11 4.53
CA SER A 373 -3.61 -8.30 3.45
C SER A 373 -3.26 -9.56 2.66
N PHE A 374 -4.23 -10.20 2.05
CA PHE A 374 -3.95 -11.33 1.15
C PHE A 374 -3.05 -10.92 -0.01
N ASP A 375 -3.25 -9.71 -0.56
CA ASP A 375 -2.43 -9.16 -1.64
C ASP A 375 -0.94 -9.07 -1.25
N SER A 376 -0.63 -8.58 -0.05
CA SER A 376 0.74 -8.56 0.45
C SER A 376 1.24 -9.96 0.80
N PHE A 377 0.40 -10.79 1.43
CA PHE A 377 0.80 -12.13 1.83
C PHE A 377 1.26 -12.99 0.64
N LYS A 378 0.55 -12.91 -0.50
CA LYS A 378 0.93 -13.66 -1.70
C LYS A 378 2.17 -13.13 -2.40
N SER A 379 2.54 -11.86 -2.19
CA SER A 379 3.57 -11.15 -2.94
C SER A 379 4.81 -10.73 -2.13
N ASP A 380 4.73 -10.66 -0.79
CA ASP A 380 5.84 -10.20 0.06
C ASP A 380 7.04 -11.17 0.00
N PRO A 381 8.18 -10.73 -0.57
CA PRO A 381 9.36 -11.59 -0.70
C PRO A 381 10.13 -11.77 0.61
N TYR A 382 9.69 -11.18 1.72
CA TYR A 382 10.41 -11.15 2.98
C TYR A 382 9.73 -11.94 4.11
N LEU A 383 8.41 -12.18 4.02
CA LEU A 383 7.64 -12.89 5.07
C LEU A 383 8.17 -14.29 5.36
N TYR A 384 8.85 -14.94 4.40
CA TYR A 384 9.51 -16.24 4.62
C TYR A 384 10.45 -16.25 5.84
N ARG A 385 10.95 -15.09 6.26
CA ARG A 385 11.82 -14.93 7.45
C ARG A 385 11.12 -15.32 8.75
N ALA A 386 9.80 -15.23 8.80
CA ALA A 386 9.02 -15.71 9.96
C ALA A 386 9.22 -17.21 10.22
N GLY A 387 9.53 -17.97 9.18
CA GLY A 387 9.76 -19.42 9.27
C GLY A 387 11.20 -19.84 9.54
N VAL A 388 12.17 -18.92 9.43
CA VAL A 388 13.60 -19.23 9.59
C VAL A 388 13.93 -19.28 11.09
N ALA A 389 14.42 -20.42 11.55
CA ALA A 389 15.05 -20.52 12.87
C ALA A 389 16.37 -19.72 12.84
N GLY A 390 16.56 -18.81 13.80
CA GLY A 390 17.73 -17.93 13.89
C GLY A 390 18.98 -18.64 14.38
#